data_16906a6852618f98801e8ed05a677b55
#
_entry.id   16906a6852618f98801e8ed05a677b55
#
_cell.length_a   1.000
_cell.length_b   1.000
_cell.length_c   1.000
_cell.angle_alpha   90.00
_cell.angle_beta   90.00
_cell.angle_gamma   90.00
#
_symmetry.space_group_name_H-M   'P 1'
#
loop_
_entity.id
_entity.type
_entity.pdbx_description
1 polymer ?
#
loop_
_entity_poly.entity_id
_entity_poly.type
_entity_poly.pdbx_seq_one_letter_code
_entity_poly.pdbx_strand_id
1 'polypeptide(L)'
;MNYPRFAFRLLLSRLRGVGAPLQLNVHVTDLCNLRCRYCYVDLDHPRPDLPLETLRKILGEARSCGTERVSLEGGEPLLRPDIGDIVDCVRELGIECNINTNGTLAARSIAKIRRADLLSVSLDGPQEVHDRLRGAGTFAKAVQGIAAAKAAGMKVHVMTTLTRHNYRHVGALLELARKLDFAWIPNSLFYPPGGDPRAPEAADCRIDDAEYRKLLQELIDRKALGDPIVWSRSTLEYVRDWPGGYGKTLFFSPEVPAGFTPLPCQAARFFCVMQTNGDLYSCDPLLGFGKAANAVALGFREALRRTTTNGCAACNSLVCTEYHQVFSLRLPVIWNLLRNYGHAVRRR
;
A
#
# COMPACT_ATOMS: atom_id res chain seq x y z
N MET A 1 9.46 -4.36 12.48
CA MET A 1 9.68 -5.59 11.66
C MET A 1 10.82 -6.39 12.24
N ASN A 2 10.64 -7.70 12.39
CA ASN A 2 11.76 -8.62 12.61
C ASN A 2 12.40 -8.93 11.23
N TYR A 3 13.26 -8.01 10.76
CA TYR A 3 13.92 -8.13 9.45
C TYR A 3 14.69 -9.43 9.27
N PRO A 4 15.47 -9.92 10.26
CA PRO A 4 16.13 -11.20 10.15
C PRO A 4 15.17 -12.35 9.84
N ARG A 5 14.03 -12.38 10.51
CA ARG A 5 13.02 -13.42 10.30
C ARG A 5 12.35 -13.29 8.91
N PHE A 6 12.02 -12.07 8.50
CA PHE A 6 11.46 -11.80 7.18
C PHE A 6 12.45 -12.21 6.07
N ALA A 7 13.71 -11.77 6.17
CA ALA A 7 14.75 -12.12 5.22
C ALA A 7 15.01 -13.62 5.17
N PHE A 8 15.08 -14.28 6.33
CA PHE A 8 15.23 -15.74 6.42
C PHE A 8 14.09 -16.47 5.73
N ARG A 9 12.83 -16.07 5.99
CA ARG A 9 11.67 -16.69 5.32
C ARG A 9 11.66 -16.45 3.83
N LEU A 10 12.00 -15.25 3.37
CA LEU A 10 12.11 -14.95 1.94
C LEU A 10 13.16 -15.85 1.30
N LEU A 11 14.35 -15.94 1.88
CA LEU A 11 15.42 -16.79 1.37
C LEU A 11 15.03 -18.29 1.35
N LEU A 12 14.45 -18.76 2.43
CA LEU A 12 13.98 -20.14 2.54
C LEU A 12 12.90 -20.48 1.50
N SER A 13 11.94 -19.58 1.30
CA SER A 13 10.89 -19.74 0.27
C SER A 13 11.47 -19.75 -1.14
N ARG A 14 12.47 -18.92 -1.39
CA ARG A 14 13.20 -18.90 -2.66
C ARG A 14 13.95 -20.21 -2.91
N LEU A 15 14.71 -20.69 -1.92
CA LEU A 15 15.48 -21.93 -2.04
C LEU A 15 14.58 -23.17 -2.24
N ARG A 16 13.42 -23.17 -1.61
CA ARG A 16 12.44 -24.27 -1.76
C ARG A 16 11.55 -24.16 -2.99
N GLY A 17 11.63 -23.07 -3.74
CA GLY A 17 10.75 -22.83 -4.88
C GLY A 17 9.27 -22.58 -4.52
N VAL A 18 8.94 -22.49 -3.22
CA VAL A 18 7.57 -22.37 -2.71
C VAL A 18 7.25 -20.90 -2.44
N GLY A 19 6.08 -20.44 -2.87
CA GLY A 19 5.55 -19.13 -2.50
C GLY A 19 5.16 -19.07 -1.02
N ALA A 20 5.42 -17.93 -0.39
CA ALA A 20 4.93 -17.60 0.96
C ALA A 20 4.41 -16.16 0.91
N PRO A 21 3.14 -15.89 1.23
CA PRO A 21 2.57 -14.55 1.16
C PRO A 21 3.09 -13.71 2.34
N LEU A 22 4.37 -13.29 2.26
CA LEU A 22 5.05 -12.57 3.33
C LEU A 22 4.35 -11.25 3.68
N GLN A 23 3.72 -10.62 2.68
CA GLN A 23 2.89 -9.43 2.83
C GLN A 23 1.44 -9.76 2.44
N LEU A 24 0.48 -9.44 3.31
CA LEU A 24 -0.94 -9.54 3.06
C LEU A 24 -1.61 -8.19 3.35
N ASN A 25 -2.22 -7.59 2.33
CA ASN A 25 -3.10 -6.44 2.50
C ASN A 25 -4.51 -6.95 2.80
N VAL A 26 -5.17 -6.41 3.80
CA VAL A 26 -6.50 -6.85 4.24
C VAL A 26 -7.43 -5.64 4.28
N HIS A 27 -8.40 -5.60 3.37
CA HIS A 27 -9.50 -4.65 3.46
C HIS A 27 -10.45 -5.14 4.56
N VAL A 28 -10.42 -4.46 5.70
CA VAL A 28 -11.22 -4.86 6.87
C VAL A 28 -12.63 -4.31 6.83
N THR A 29 -12.86 -3.24 6.03
CA THR A 29 -14.18 -2.63 5.81
C THR A 29 -14.19 -1.86 4.50
N ASP A 30 -15.33 -1.79 3.82
CA ASP A 30 -15.55 -0.88 2.70
C ASP A 30 -16.13 0.47 3.15
N LEU A 31 -16.58 0.59 4.41
CA LEU A 31 -17.11 1.83 4.93
C LEU A 31 -16.00 2.88 5.06
N CYS A 32 -16.32 4.11 4.67
CA CYS A 32 -15.43 5.26 4.82
C CYS A 32 -16.21 6.52 5.20
N ASN A 33 -15.61 7.36 6.02
CA ASN A 33 -16.15 8.66 6.38
C ASN A 33 -15.75 9.79 5.41
N LEU A 34 -15.02 9.47 4.34
CA LEU A 34 -14.62 10.39 3.28
C LEU A 34 -15.07 9.88 1.91
N ARG A 35 -15.15 10.81 0.94
CA ARG A 35 -15.41 10.51 -0.48
C ARG A 35 -14.34 11.20 -1.34
N CYS A 36 -13.12 10.66 -1.27
CA CYS A 36 -11.99 11.20 -2.02
C CYS A 36 -12.23 11.12 -3.53
N ARG A 37 -11.87 12.17 -4.29
CA ARG A 37 -12.14 12.29 -5.73
C ARG A 37 -11.55 11.17 -6.60
N TYR A 38 -10.51 10.53 -6.13
CA TYR A 38 -9.79 9.45 -6.85
C TYR A 38 -9.94 8.08 -6.18
N CYS A 39 -10.85 7.93 -5.22
CA CYS A 39 -11.02 6.68 -4.48
C CYS A 39 -11.51 5.57 -5.40
N TYR A 40 -10.87 4.40 -5.32
CA TYR A 40 -11.25 3.21 -6.08
C TYR A 40 -12.21 2.27 -5.32
N VAL A 41 -12.42 2.51 -4.03
CA VAL A 41 -13.36 1.71 -3.23
C VAL A 41 -14.80 2.10 -3.60
N ASP A 42 -15.63 1.10 -3.89
CA ASP A 42 -17.05 1.30 -4.09
C ASP A 42 -17.73 1.56 -2.73
N LEU A 43 -17.94 2.84 -2.45
CA LEU A 43 -18.54 3.30 -1.19
C LEU A 43 -20.08 3.32 -1.23
N ASP A 44 -20.65 3.13 -2.41
CA ASP A 44 -22.09 3.15 -2.60
C ASP A 44 -22.71 1.75 -2.43
N HIS A 45 -21.89 0.71 -2.66
CA HIS A 45 -22.27 -0.69 -2.47
C HIS A 45 -21.25 -1.41 -1.56
N PRO A 46 -21.14 -1.01 -0.27
CA PRO A 46 -20.17 -1.61 0.64
C PRO A 46 -20.51 -3.08 0.91
N ARG A 47 -19.48 -3.92 0.82
CA ARG A 47 -19.60 -5.33 1.22
C ARG A 47 -19.67 -5.43 2.74
N PRO A 48 -20.33 -6.45 3.29
CA PRO A 48 -20.36 -6.66 4.73
C PRO A 48 -18.97 -6.98 5.28
N ASP A 49 -18.65 -6.42 6.45
CA ASP A 49 -17.40 -6.70 7.14
C ASP A 49 -17.36 -8.15 7.63
N LEU A 50 -16.23 -8.82 7.48
CA LEU A 50 -16.03 -10.13 8.09
C LEU A 50 -16.00 -10.02 9.62
N PRO A 51 -16.67 -10.95 10.34
CA PRO A 51 -16.56 -11.05 11.79
C PRO A 51 -15.13 -11.29 12.24
N LEU A 52 -14.75 -10.78 13.42
CA LEU A 52 -13.42 -10.94 14.01
C LEU A 52 -12.96 -12.39 14.04
N GLU A 53 -13.83 -13.33 14.43
CA GLU A 53 -13.50 -14.76 14.49
C GLU A 53 -13.14 -15.34 13.14
N THR A 54 -13.83 -14.91 12.07
CA THR A 54 -13.52 -15.29 10.70
C THR A 54 -12.16 -14.74 10.27
N LEU A 55 -11.91 -13.44 10.57
CA LEU A 55 -10.60 -12.83 10.32
C LEU A 55 -9.48 -13.53 11.09
N ARG A 56 -9.69 -13.88 12.38
CA ARG A 56 -8.72 -14.60 13.22
C ARG A 56 -8.34 -15.95 12.60
N LYS A 57 -9.33 -16.70 12.12
CA LYS A 57 -9.10 -17.97 11.44
C LYS A 57 -8.25 -17.79 10.18
N ILE A 58 -8.66 -16.86 9.30
CA ILE A 58 -7.97 -16.59 8.03
C ILE A 58 -6.53 -16.10 8.28
N LEU A 59 -6.33 -15.18 9.24
CA LEU A 59 -5.02 -14.66 9.61
C LEU A 59 -4.12 -15.73 10.22
N GLY A 60 -4.67 -16.66 11.00
CA GLY A 60 -3.97 -17.82 11.53
C GLY A 60 -3.48 -18.76 10.43
N GLU A 61 -4.33 -19.03 9.43
CA GLU A 61 -3.95 -19.80 8.24
C GLU A 61 -2.90 -19.06 7.39
N ALA A 62 -3.05 -17.74 7.20
CA ALA A 62 -2.08 -16.90 6.49
C ALA A 62 -0.72 -16.94 7.19
N ARG A 63 -0.72 -16.87 8.54
CA ARG A 63 0.50 -17.03 9.35
C ARG A 63 1.17 -18.37 9.11
N SER A 64 0.40 -19.43 9.07
CA SER A 64 0.88 -20.79 8.79
C SER A 64 1.43 -20.93 7.37
N CYS A 65 0.91 -20.15 6.40
CA CYS A 65 1.42 -20.04 5.04
C CYS A 65 2.68 -19.17 4.92
N GLY A 66 3.07 -18.47 5.98
CA GLY A 66 4.31 -17.69 6.03
C GLY A 66 4.14 -16.18 6.09
N THR A 67 2.94 -15.66 6.24
CA THR A 67 2.70 -14.21 6.36
C THR A 67 3.45 -13.63 7.57
N GLU A 68 4.23 -12.61 7.33
CA GLU A 68 5.03 -11.89 8.34
C GLU A 68 4.52 -10.47 8.56
N ARG A 69 3.81 -9.88 7.58
CA ARG A 69 3.23 -8.54 7.67
C ARG A 69 1.80 -8.53 7.15
N VAL A 70 0.94 -7.84 7.87
CA VAL A 70 -0.43 -7.50 7.46
C VAL A 70 -0.57 -5.98 7.43
N SER A 71 -1.13 -5.45 6.34
CA SER A 71 -1.59 -4.06 6.26
C SER A 71 -3.12 -4.06 6.31
N LEU A 72 -3.68 -3.46 7.36
CA LEU A 72 -5.12 -3.27 7.51
C LEU A 72 -5.53 -2.03 6.72
N GLU A 73 -6.41 -2.22 5.76
CA GLU A 73 -6.82 -1.24 4.76
C GLU A 73 -8.34 -1.29 4.55
N GLY A 74 -8.83 -0.65 3.49
CA GLY A 74 -10.22 -0.69 3.05
C GLY A 74 -10.74 0.70 2.72
N GLY A 75 -11.97 1.01 3.15
CA GLY A 75 -12.48 2.37 3.19
C GLY A 75 -11.74 3.17 4.26
N GLU A 76 -12.17 3.07 5.50
CA GLU A 76 -11.43 3.62 6.65
C GLU A 76 -11.42 2.59 7.80
N PRO A 77 -10.30 1.92 8.05
CA PRO A 77 -10.21 0.88 9.08
C PRO A 77 -10.59 1.35 10.49
N LEU A 78 -10.33 2.63 10.80
CA LEU A 78 -10.63 3.20 12.12
C LEU A 78 -12.13 3.44 12.37
N LEU A 79 -12.99 3.20 11.38
CA LEU A 79 -14.45 3.13 11.57
C LEU A 79 -14.88 1.82 12.20
N ARG A 80 -14.13 0.74 12.05
CA ARG A 80 -14.48 -0.53 12.68
C ARG A 80 -14.45 -0.40 14.20
N PRO A 81 -15.53 -0.77 14.90
CA PRO A 81 -15.58 -0.68 16.36
C PRO A 81 -14.56 -1.63 17.03
N ASP A 82 -14.31 -2.79 16.40
CA ASP A 82 -13.40 -3.86 16.85
C ASP A 82 -11.97 -3.76 16.26
N ILE A 83 -11.58 -2.59 15.69
CA ILE A 83 -10.24 -2.42 15.10
C ILE A 83 -9.12 -2.73 16.09
N GLY A 84 -9.30 -2.43 17.37
CA GLY A 84 -8.35 -2.76 18.43
C GLY A 84 -8.14 -4.27 18.55
N ASP A 85 -9.23 -5.03 18.58
CA ASP A 85 -9.19 -6.49 18.68
C ASP A 85 -8.58 -7.14 17.44
N ILE A 86 -8.79 -6.54 16.25
CA ILE A 86 -8.14 -6.98 15.01
C ILE A 86 -6.63 -6.75 15.09
N VAL A 87 -6.18 -5.57 15.53
CA VAL A 87 -4.75 -5.26 15.74
C VAL A 87 -4.14 -6.27 16.73
N ASP A 88 -4.80 -6.52 17.84
CA ASP A 88 -4.35 -7.47 18.85
C ASP A 88 -4.26 -8.87 18.29
N CYS A 89 -5.26 -9.32 17.53
CA CYS A 89 -5.23 -10.60 16.85
C CYS A 89 -4.01 -10.76 15.93
N VAL A 90 -3.74 -9.77 15.07
CA VAL A 90 -2.55 -9.79 14.19
C VAL A 90 -1.26 -9.88 14.99
N ARG A 91 -1.16 -9.11 16.08
CA ARG A 91 0.04 -9.07 16.94
C ARG A 91 0.24 -10.36 17.75
N GLU A 92 -0.82 -10.97 18.25
CA GLU A 92 -0.79 -12.26 18.96
C GLU A 92 -0.32 -13.41 18.07
N LEU A 93 -0.66 -13.36 16.77
CA LEU A 93 -0.14 -14.29 15.77
C LEU A 93 1.36 -14.07 15.45
N GLY A 94 2.00 -13.07 16.05
CA GLY A 94 3.39 -12.70 15.79
C GLY A 94 3.60 -12.14 14.39
N ILE A 95 2.58 -11.50 13.82
CA ILE A 95 2.60 -10.82 12.53
C ILE A 95 2.81 -9.31 12.78
N GLU A 96 3.58 -8.64 11.94
CA GLU A 96 3.68 -7.18 11.94
C GLU A 96 2.36 -6.58 11.44
N CYS A 97 1.81 -5.64 12.20
CA CYS A 97 0.53 -4.99 11.92
C CYS A 97 0.76 -3.55 11.47
N ASN A 98 0.42 -3.24 10.23
CA ASN A 98 0.37 -1.88 9.69
C ASN A 98 -1.09 -1.47 9.51
N ILE A 99 -1.39 -0.17 9.66
CA ILE A 99 -2.72 0.39 9.40
C ILE A 99 -2.57 1.52 8.40
N ASN A 100 -3.34 1.47 7.31
CA ASN A 100 -3.48 2.57 6.36
C ASN A 100 -4.79 3.31 6.65
N THR A 101 -4.71 4.60 6.94
CA THR A 101 -5.87 5.41 7.38
C THR A 101 -5.87 6.78 6.69
N ASN A 102 -7.05 7.35 6.52
CA ASN A 102 -7.19 8.75 6.12
C ASN A 102 -6.79 9.74 7.25
N GLY A 103 -6.52 9.24 8.44
CA GLY A 103 -6.01 9.99 9.58
C GLY A 103 -7.05 10.80 10.36
N THR A 104 -8.25 11.00 9.84
CA THR A 104 -9.26 11.87 10.49
C THR A 104 -9.77 11.35 11.83
N LEU A 105 -9.65 10.06 12.06
CA LEU A 105 -10.05 9.39 13.29
C LEU A 105 -8.85 8.97 14.15
N ALA A 106 -7.62 9.13 13.65
CA ALA A 106 -6.42 8.57 14.27
C ALA A 106 -6.23 9.08 15.71
N ALA A 107 -6.32 10.39 15.95
CA ALA A 107 -6.09 10.97 17.27
C ALA A 107 -6.97 10.33 18.35
N ARG A 108 -8.25 10.09 18.07
CA ARG A 108 -9.19 9.47 19.03
C ARG A 108 -9.06 7.95 19.13
N SER A 109 -8.37 7.32 18.17
CA SER A 109 -8.24 5.86 18.08
C SER A 109 -6.92 5.34 18.65
N ILE A 110 -5.97 6.21 19.01
CA ILE A 110 -4.61 5.83 19.44
C ILE A 110 -4.63 4.74 20.52
N ALA A 111 -5.47 4.86 21.54
CA ALA A 111 -5.56 3.89 22.63
C ALA A 111 -5.88 2.48 22.14
N LYS A 112 -6.69 2.35 21.08
CA LYS A 112 -7.10 1.07 20.48
C LYS A 112 -6.00 0.49 19.57
N ILE A 113 -5.27 1.35 18.85
CA ILE A 113 -4.36 0.91 17.78
C ILE A 113 -2.88 0.98 18.14
N ARG A 114 -2.53 1.40 19.36
CA ARG A 114 -1.13 1.62 19.79
C ARG A 114 -0.21 0.39 19.68
N ARG A 115 -0.78 -0.82 19.56
CA ARG A 115 -0.03 -2.06 19.34
C ARG A 115 0.31 -2.31 17.88
N ALA A 116 -0.22 -1.51 16.94
CA ALA A 116 0.21 -1.56 15.54
C ALA A 116 1.67 -1.10 15.43
N ASP A 117 2.40 -1.73 14.51
CA ASP A 117 3.83 -1.43 14.30
C ASP A 117 4.05 -0.17 13.48
N LEU A 118 3.09 0.18 12.61
CA LEU A 118 3.17 1.33 11.73
C LEU A 118 1.77 1.89 11.47
N LEU A 119 1.65 3.20 11.52
CA LEU A 119 0.49 3.94 11.04
C LEU A 119 0.88 4.70 9.76
N SER A 120 0.23 4.38 8.65
CA SER A 120 0.38 5.09 7.38
C SER A 120 -0.81 6.03 7.20
N VAL A 121 -0.56 7.34 7.27
CA VAL A 121 -1.60 8.36 7.20
C VAL A 121 -1.62 8.99 5.81
N SER A 122 -2.80 9.09 5.23
CA SER A 122 -2.99 9.74 3.93
C SER A 122 -2.88 11.26 4.05
N LEU A 123 -1.99 11.88 3.25
CA LEU A 123 -1.87 13.34 3.17
C LEU A 123 -1.43 13.75 1.76
N ASP A 124 -2.26 14.50 1.05
CA ASP A 124 -2.08 14.71 -0.40
C ASP A 124 -1.50 16.07 -0.78
N GLY A 125 -1.06 16.87 0.17
CA GLY A 125 -0.48 18.17 -0.11
C GLY A 125 -0.67 19.18 1.02
N PRO A 126 -0.44 20.47 0.77
CA PRO A 126 -0.86 21.55 1.64
C PRO A 126 -2.37 21.52 1.88
N GLN A 127 -2.83 22.21 2.93
CA GLN A 127 -4.21 22.14 3.40
C GLN A 127 -5.24 22.30 2.28
N GLU A 128 -5.12 23.34 1.46
CA GLU A 128 -6.08 23.63 0.38
C GLU A 128 -6.16 22.50 -0.65
N VAL A 129 -5.01 21.91 -0.99
CA VAL A 129 -4.92 20.82 -1.96
C VAL A 129 -5.48 19.53 -1.37
N HIS A 130 -5.09 19.20 -0.15
CA HIS A 130 -5.58 18.02 0.54
C HIS A 130 -7.10 18.08 0.75
N ASP A 131 -7.60 19.19 1.26
CA ASP A 131 -9.03 19.38 1.55
C ASP A 131 -9.88 19.37 0.26
N ARG A 132 -9.36 19.86 -0.85
CA ARG A 132 -10.01 19.76 -2.18
C ARG A 132 -10.17 18.31 -2.65
N LEU A 133 -9.18 17.46 -2.37
CA LEU A 133 -9.15 16.07 -2.82
C LEU A 133 -9.93 15.14 -1.88
N ARG A 134 -9.91 15.40 -0.56
CA ARG A 134 -10.42 14.47 0.45
C ARG A 134 -11.60 15.02 1.26
N GLY A 135 -11.85 16.32 1.20
CA GLY A 135 -12.93 16.99 1.92
C GLY A 135 -12.43 18.05 2.90
N ALA A 136 -13.22 19.09 3.07
CA ALA A 136 -12.89 20.26 3.89
C ALA A 136 -12.55 19.87 5.35
N GLY A 137 -11.46 20.43 5.88
CA GLY A 137 -11.02 20.24 7.27
C GLY A 137 -10.37 18.87 7.56
N THR A 138 -10.16 18.04 6.54
CA THR A 138 -9.52 16.72 6.72
C THR A 138 -8.01 16.82 6.92
N PHE A 139 -7.36 17.83 6.33
CA PHE A 139 -5.94 18.10 6.55
C PHE A 139 -5.60 18.30 8.02
N ALA A 140 -6.31 19.21 8.69
CA ALA A 140 -6.05 19.51 10.10
C ALA A 140 -6.21 18.25 10.99
N LYS A 141 -7.24 17.44 10.73
CA LYS A 141 -7.48 16.19 11.46
C LYS A 141 -6.37 15.14 11.18
N ALA A 142 -5.94 14.99 9.93
CA ALA A 142 -4.84 14.08 9.57
C ALA A 142 -3.52 14.49 10.25
N VAL A 143 -3.17 15.77 10.23
CA VAL A 143 -1.98 16.30 10.93
C VAL A 143 -2.08 16.09 12.44
N GLN A 144 -3.24 16.32 13.04
CA GLN A 144 -3.49 16.01 14.45
C GLN A 144 -3.31 14.52 14.73
N GLY A 145 -3.80 13.64 13.82
CA GLY A 145 -3.63 12.19 13.91
C GLY A 145 -2.16 11.77 13.87
N ILE A 146 -1.38 12.36 12.97
CA ILE A 146 0.08 12.15 12.87
C ILE A 146 0.77 12.54 14.19
N ALA A 147 0.47 13.74 14.70
CA ALA A 147 1.04 14.23 15.95
C ALA A 147 0.70 13.32 17.14
N ALA A 148 -0.57 12.92 17.28
CA ALA A 148 -1.02 12.02 18.33
C ALA A 148 -0.35 10.63 18.25
N ALA A 149 -0.21 10.07 17.06
CA ALA A 149 0.46 8.78 16.88
C ALA A 149 1.95 8.87 17.28
N LYS A 150 2.64 9.93 16.86
CA LYS A 150 4.04 10.16 17.24
C LYS A 150 4.19 10.38 18.74
N ALA A 151 3.32 11.16 19.36
CA ALA A 151 3.32 11.35 20.83
C ALA A 151 3.11 10.03 21.59
N ALA A 152 2.37 9.08 21.00
CA ALA A 152 2.19 7.73 21.53
C ALA A 152 3.36 6.77 21.21
N GLY A 153 4.45 7.25 20.59
CA GLY A 153 5.61 6.44 20.21
C GLY A 153 5.41 5.53 19.01
N MET A 154 4.32 5.70 18.25
CA MET A 154 4.06 4.91 17.04
C MET A 154 4.95 5.39 15.89
N LYS A 155 5.36 4.45 15.04
CA LYS A 155 5.98 4.80 13.76
C LYS A 155 4.91 5.34 12.81
N VAL A 156 5.23 6.43 12.11
CA VAL A 156 4.31 7.06 11.16
C VAL A 156 4.97 7.16 9.79
N HIS A 157 4.27 6.71 8.77
CA HIS A 157 4.51 7.08 7.38
C HIS A 157 3.37 7.96 6.88
N VAL A 158 3.66 8.75 5.86
CA VAL A 158 2.63 9.52 5.16
C VAL A 158 2.55 9.04 3.72
N MET A 159 1.34 8.70 3.29
CA MET A 159 1.05 8.25 1.92
C MET A 159 0.36 9.38 1.15
N THR A 160 0.83 9.64 -0.06
CA THR A 160 0.25 10.62 -0.99
C THR A 160 -0.11 9.92 -2.29
N THR A 161 -1.36 9.99 -2.71
CA THR A 161 -1.71 9.63 -4.08
C THR A 161 -1.38 10.80 -4.99
N LEU A 162 -0.44 10.60 -5.90
CA LEU A 162 0.00 11.62 -6.85
C LEU A 162 -1.08 11.87 -7.91
N THR A 163 -1.53 13.10 -8.00
CA THR A 163 -2.59 13.55 -8.91
C THR A 163 -2.20 14.86 -9.60
N ARG A 164 -2.91 15.25 -10.68
CA ARG A 164 -2.73 16.55 -11.33
C ARG A 164 -2.92 17.75 -10.40
N HIS A 165 -3.59 17.55 -9.27
CA HIS A 165 -3.89 18.61 -8.31
C HIS A 165 -2.79 18.80 -7.26
N ASN A 166 -1.91 17.81 -7.05
CA ASN A 166 -0.91 17.85 -5.98
C ASN A 166 0.54 17.65 -6.44
N TYR A 167 0.81 17.17 -7.65
CA TYR A 167 2.18 16.82 -8.07
C TYR A 167 3.17 17.99 -8.03
N ARG A 168 2.69 19.24 -8.17
CA ARG A 168 3.52 20.45 -8.07
C ARG A 168 3.82 20.85 -6.62
N HIS A 169 3.23 20.18 -5.64
CA HIS A 169 3.39 20.49 -4.21
C HIS A 169 4.32 19.51 -3.47
N VAL A 170 5.15 18.74 -4.21
CA VAL A 170 6.13 17.81 -3.64
C VAL A 170 7.07 18.49 -2.67
N GLY A 171 7.56 19.69 -2.99
CA GLY A 171 8.42 20.47 -2.09
C GLY A 171 7.77 20.72 -0.72
N ALA A 172 6.51 21.17 -0.72
CA ALA A 172 5.77 21.43 0.53
C ALA A 172 5.51 20.15 1.34
N LEU A 173 5.25 19.01 0.66
CA LEU A 173 5.12 17.71 1.33
C LEU A 173 6.43 17.25 1.98
N LEU A 174 7.57 17.47 1.32
CA LEU A 174 8.89 17.14 1.87
C LEU A 174 9.29 18.06 3.03
N GLU A 175 8.93 19.33 2.99
CA GLU A 175 9.08 20.25 4.12
C GLU A 175 8.25 19.79 5.32
N LEU A 176 6.99 19.41 5.08
CA LEU A 176 6.13 18.86 6.11
C LEU A 176 6.68 17.54 6.67
N ALA A 177 7.25 16.69 5.81
CA ALA A 177 7.89 15.45 6.21
C ALA A 177 9.07 15.69 7.16
N ARG A 178 9.90 16.69 6.87
CA ARG A 178 11.01 17.07 7.76
C ARG A 178 10.51 17.69 9.08
N LYS A 179 9.48 18.57 8.99
CA LYS A 179 8.90 19.24 10.18
C LYS A 179 8.22 18.28 11.14
N LEU A 180 7.46 17.32 10.61
CA LEU A 180 6.71 16.33 11.38
C LEU A 180 7.47 15.02 11.55
N ASP A 181 8.66 14.90 10.96
CA ASP A 181 9.55 13.73 11.03
C ASP A 181 8.83 12.42 10.64
N PHE A 182 8.40 12.32 9.41
CA PHE A 182 7.82 11.10 8.85
C PHE A 182 8.50 10.69 7.54
N ALA A 183 8.47 9.41 7.22
CA ALA A 183 8.85 8.93 5.90
C ALA A 183 7.67 9.07 4.91
N TRP A 184 7.97 9.52 3.70
CA TRP A 184 6.97 9.83 2.69
C TRP A 184 6.88 8.76 1.62
N ILE A 185 5.65 8.32 1.32
CA ILE A 185 5.30 7.29 0.34
C ILE A 185 4.47 7.94 -0.78
N PRO A 186 5.07 8.48 -1.84
CA PRO A 186 4.32 8.88 -3.02
C PRO A 186 3.82 7.67 -3.79
N ASN A 187 2.52 7.58 -4.05
CA ASN A 187 1.90 6.49 -4.78
C ASN A 187 1.36 6.97 -6.12
N SER A 188 1.46 6.11 -7.14
CA SER A 188 0.77 6.32 -8.42
C SER A 188 -0.74 6.32 -8.19
N LEU A 189 -1.46 7.15 -8.95
CA LEU A 189 -2.91 7.02 -9.06
C LEU A 189 -3.24 5.65 -9.68
N PHE A 190 -4.18 4.97 -9.06
CA PHE A 190 -4.56 3.63 -9.45
C PHE A 190 -5.71 3.64 -10.47
N TYR A 191 -5.58 2.83 -11.51
CA TYR A 191 -6.61 2.58 -12.52
C TYR A 191 -6.83 1.07 -12.63
N PRO A 192 -7.95 0.52 -12.12
CA PRO A 192 -8.23 -0.90 -12.25
C PRO A 192 -8.51 -1.28 -13.72
N PRO A 193 -8.11 -2.49 -14.15
CA PRO A 193 -8.49 -3.00 -15.45
C PRO A 193 -10.01 -3.21 -15.52
N GLY A 194 -10.62 -2.82 -16.64
CA GLY A 194 -12.05 -3.04 -16.86
C GLY A 194 -12.98 -1.91 -16.38
N GLY A 195 -12.42 -0.86 -15.85
CA GLY A 195 -13.16 0.34 -15.44
C GLY A 195 -13.67 0.26 -14.00
N ASP A 196 -13.52 1.36 -13.29
CA ASP A 196 -14.11 1.63 -11.99
C ASP A 196 -15.41 2.39 -12.22
N PRO A 197 -16.48 2.19 -11.44
CA PRO A 197 -17.66 3.07 -11.43
C PRO A 197 -17.31 4.54 -11.26
N ARG A 198 -16.15 4.86 -10.71
CA ARG A 198 -15.59 6.21 -10.52
C ARG A 198 -14.54 6.60 -11.55
N ALA A 199 -14.31 5.82 -12.59
CA ALA A 199 -13.30 6.08 -13.61
C ALA A 199 -13.32 7.52 -14.17
N PRO A 200 -14.48 8.17 -14.42
CA PRO A 200 -14.51 9.56 -14.88
C PRO A 200 -13.88 10.54 -13.87
N GLU A 201 -14.18 10.40 -12.58
CA GLU A 201 -13.65 11.28 -11.53
C GLU A 201 -12.14 11.02 -11.29
N ALA A 202 -11.73 9.77 -11.33
CA ALA A 202 -10.32 9.39 -11.23
C ALA A 202 -9.54 9.86 -12.46
N ALA A 203 -10.12 9.80 -13.66
CA ALA A 203 -9.50 10.30 -14.88
C ALA A 203 -9.19 11.80 -14.81
N ASP A 204 -10.07 12.61 -14.19
CA ASP A 204 -9.80 14.05 -13.94
C ASP A 204 -8.63 14.27 -12.96
N CYS A 205 -8.25 13.28 -12.19
CA CYS A 205 -7.09 13.35 -11.29
C CYS A 205 -5.76 12.95 -11.94
N ARG A 206 -5.77 12.49 -13.18
CA ARG A 206 -4.57 11.99 -13.87
C ARG A 206 -3.59 13.13 -14.16
N ILE A 207 -2.30 12.86 -13.91
CA ILE A 207 -1.19 13.71 -14.34
C ILE A 207 -0.91 13.41 -15.83
N ASP A 208 -0.59 14.42 -16.61
CA ASP A 208 -0.08 14.25 -17.97
C ASP A 208 1.19 13.39 -17.97
N ASP A 209 1.33 12.52 -18.97
CA ASP A 209 2.42 11.53 -19.01
C ASP A 209 3.82 12.19 -19.01
N ALA A 210 3.98 13.32 -19.72
CA ALA A 210 5.25 14.03 -19.75
C ALA A 210 5.56 14.68 -18.40
N GLU A 211 4.55 15.26 -17.74
CA GLU A 211 4.68 15.88 -16.42
C GLU A 211 4.93 14.81 -15.34
N TYR A 212 4.28 13.62 -15.44
CA TYR A 212 4.52 12.55 -14.49
C TYR A 212 5.94 11.99 -14.61
N ARG A 213 6.47 11.90 -15.83
CA ARG A 213 7.86 11.48 -16.06
C ARG A 213 8.87 12.48 -15.47
N LYS A 214 8.62 13.80 -15.62
CA LYS A 214 9.42 14.85 -14.98
C LYS A 214 9.34 14.76 -13.44
N LEU A 215 8.14 14.55 -12.91
CA LEU A 215 7.94 14.36 -11.47
C LEU A 215 8.75 13.17 -10.93
N LEU A 216 8.72 12.03 -11.61
CA LEU A 216 9.50 10.86 -11.19
C LEU A 216 11.01 11.14 -11.22
N GLN A 217 11.49 11.91 -12.20
CA GLN A 217 12.89 12.37 -12.22
C GLN A 217 13.16 13.29 -11.03
N GLU A 218 12.28 14.26 -10.72
CA GLU A 218 12.43 15.10 -9.52
C GLU A 218 12.49 14.26 -8.24
N LEU A 219 11.64 13.23 -8.09
CA LEU A 219 11.67 12.33 -6.93
C LEU A 219 12.99 11.56 -6.82
N ILE A 220 13.58 11.15 -7.94
CA ILE A 220 14.89 10.49 -7.99
C ILE A 220 15.98 11.45 -7.48
N ASP A 221 15.98 12.68 -7.97
CA ASP A 221 16.96 13.70 -7.62
C ASP A 221 16.83 14.10 -6.14
N ARG A 222 15.63 14.33 -5.67
CA ARG A 222 15.32 14.60 -4.27
C ARG A 222 15.76 13.49 -3.33
N LYS A 223 15.51 12.24 -3.72
CA LYS A 223 15.97 11.09 -2.95
C LYS A 223 17.50 11.02 -2.89
N ALA A 224 18.20 11.36 -3.96
CA ALA A 224 19.67 11.42 -3.96
C ALA A 224 20.20 12.49 -3.00
N LEU A 225 19.46 13.59 -2.79
CA LEU A 225 19.75 14.63 -1.81
C LEU A 225 19.41 14.24 -0.35
N GLY A 226 18.82 13.05 -0.14
CA GLY A 226 18.52 12.53 1.20
C GLY A 226 17.12 12.82 1.71
N ASP A 227 16.21 13.27 0.84
CA ASP A 227 14.80 13.45 1.21
C ASP A 227 14.16 12.12 1.66
N PRO A 228 13.19 12.15 2.61
CA PRO A 228 12.65 10.96 3.27
C PRO A 228 11.65 10.18 2.39
N ILE A 229 11.99 9.96 1.12
CA ILE A 229 11.20 9.20 0.16
C ILE A 229 11.47 7.71 0.38
N VAL A 230 10.40 6.91 0.58
CA VAL A 230 10.51 5.48 0.89
C VAL A 230 11.01 4.65 -0.29
N TRP A 231 10.51 4.93 -1.50
CA TRP A 231 10.82 4.12 -2.68
C TRP A 231 12.31 4.11 -3.02
N SER A 232 12.78 2.97 -3.50
CA SER A 232 14.13 2.86 -4.02
C SER A 232 14.29 3.65 -5.33
N ARG A 233 15.53 4.09 -5.60
CA ARG A 233 15.83 4.77 -6.85
C ARG A 233 15.45 3.90 -8.06
N SER A 234 15.76 2.61 -8.03
CA SER A 234 15.45 1.69 -9.13
C SER A 234 13.95 1.51 -9.37
N THR A 235 13.12 1.63 -8.33
CA THR A 235 11.65 1.64 -8.46
C THR A 235 11.16 2.90 -9.17
N LEU A 236 11.66 4.06 -8.76
CA LEU A 236 11.30 5.33 -9.41
C LEU A 236 11.77 5.37 -10.87
N GLU A 237 12.98 4.86 -11.17
CA GLU A 237 13.53 4.76 -12.53
C GLU A 237 12.69 3.80 -13.40
N TYR A 238 12.33 2.63 -12.89
CA TYR A 238 11.51 1.67 -13.65
C TYR A 238 10.13 2.27 -14.00
N VAL A 239 9.49 2.96 -13.06
CA VAL A 239 8.20 3.61 -13.32
C VAL A 239 8.35 4.83 -14.23
N ARG A 240 9.43 5.64 -14.10
CA ARG A 240 9.75 6.74 -15.02
C ARG A 240 9.88 6.26 -16.46
N ASP A 241 10.56 5.13 -16.65
CA ASP A 241 10.87 4.56 -17.95
C ASP A 241 9.77 3.62 -18.47
N TRP A 242 8.56 3.66 -17.86
CA TRP A 242 7.41 2.89 -18.30
C TRP A 242 7.06 3.18 -19.77
N PRO A 243 6.98 2.15 -20.64
CA PRO A 243 6.89 2.33 -22.09
C PRO A 243 5.49 2.76 -22.57
N GLY A 244 4.46 2.63 -21.74
CA GLY A 244 3.10 3.07 -22.03
C GLY A 244 2.78 4.42 -21.40
N GLY A 245 1.59 4.92 -21.65
CA GLY A 245 1.05 6.05 -20.89
C GLY A 245 0.72 5.62 -19.45
N TYR A 246 0.90 6.51 -18.48
CA TYR A 246 0.68 6.17 -17.06
C TYR A 246 -0.78 5.90 -16.70
N GLY A 247 -1.74 6.21 -17.59
CA GLY A 247 -3.11 5.75 -17.47
C GLY A 247 -3.30 4.27 -17.72
N LYS A 248 -2.33 3.58 -18.36
CA LYS A 248 -2.29 2.13 -18.52
C LYS A 248 -1.38 1.53 -17.44
N THR A 249 -1.96 1.17 -16.31
CA THR A 249 -1.21 0.66 -15.16
C THR A 249 -0.61 -0.72 -15.41
N LEU A 250 -1.25 -1.55 -16.23
CA LEU A 250 -0.88 -2.95 -16.46
C LEU A 250 -0.68 -3.23 -17.94
N PHE A 251 0.27 -4.12 -18.24
CA PHE A 251 0.31 -4.85 -19.52
C PHE A 251 -0.03 -6.32 -19.27
N PHE A 252 -0.90 -6.83 -20.09
CA PHE A 252 -1.16 -8.27 -20.17
C PHE A 252 -0.33 -8.87 -21.31
N SER A 253 0.03 -10.15 -21.19
CA SER A 253 0.69 -10.84 -22.28
C SER A 253 -0.34 -11.07 -23.43
N PRO A 254 -0.06 -10.73 -24.73
CA PRO A 254 1.23 -10.31 -25.31
C PRO A 254 1.42 -8.78 -25.46
N GLU A 255 0.72 -7.93 -24.71
CA GLU A 255 0.73 -6.46 -24.87
C GLU A 255 2.04 -5.77 -24.48
N VAL A 256 2.98 -6.49 -23.88
CA VAL A 256 4.26 -5.92 -23.44
C VAL A 256 5.03 -5.39 -24.66
N PRO A 257 5.39 -4.10 -24.71
CA PRO A 257 6.09 -3.52 -25.85
C PRO A 257 7.44 -4.19 -26.12
N ALA A 258 7.78 -4.34 -27.40
CA ALA A 258 9.09 -4.83 -27.79
C ALA A 258 10.22 -3.95 -27.23
N GLY A 259 11.28 -4.58 -26.71
CA GLY A 259 12.41 -3.88 -26.09
C GLY A 259 12.20 -3.50 -24.62
N PHE A 260 11.01 -3.64 -24.05
CA PHE A 260 10.78 -3.45 -22.62
C PHE A 260 10.95 -4.79 -21.87
N THR A 261 11.74 -4.78 -20.81
CA THR A 261 11.95 -5.95 -19.95
C THR A 261 11.15 -5.79 -18.63
N PRO A 262 10.04 -6.48 -18.47
CA PRO A 262 9.28 -6.46 -17.24
C PRO A 262 10.05 -6.97 -16.03
N LEU A 263 9.78 -6.41 -14.85
CA LEU A 263 10.24 -7.02 -13.61
C LEU A 263 9.48 -8.35 -13.37
N PRO A 264 10.17 -9.39 -12.88
CA PRO A 264 9.51 -10.64 -12.52
C PRO A 264 8.42 -10.41 -11.48
N CYS A 265 7.16 -10.67 -11.85
CA CYS A 265 6.03 -10.50 -10.94
C CYS A 265 6.15 -11.45 -9.74
N GLN A 266 5.96 -10.91 -8.53
CA GLN A 266 6.02 -11.66 -7.26
C GLN A 266 4.63 -11.70 -6.56
N ALA A 267 3.62 -11.12 -7.19
CA ALA A 267 2.23 -11.15 -6.72
C ALA A 267 1.70 -12.59 -6.66
N ALA A 268 0.76 -12.88 -5.78
CA ALA A 268 0.27 -14.20 -5.41
C ALA A 268 1.35 -15.15 -4.83
N ARG A 269 2.63 -14.88 -5.05
CA ARG A 269 3.75 -15.66 -4.52
C ARG A 269 4.25 -15.16 -3.17
N PHE A 270 4.51 -13.84 -3.06
CA PHE A 270 5.07 -13.22 -1.85
C PHE A 270 4.21 -12.11 -1.28
N PHE A 271 3.25 -11.63 -2.02
CA PHE A 271 2.24 -10.69 -1.53
C PHE A 271 0.90 -10.93 -2.20
N CYS A 272 -0.16 -10.60 -1.53
CA CYS A 272 -1.54 -10.66 -2.03
C CYS A 272 -2.42 -9.67 -1.25
N VAL A 273 -3.65 -9.49 -1.73
CA VAL A 273 -4.65 -8.63 -1.10
C VAL A 273 -5.95 -9.39 -0.91
N MET A 274 -6.57 -9.22 0.24
CA MET A 274 -7.88 -9.78 0.57
C MET A 274 -8.90 -8.65 0.73
N GLN A 275 -10.00 -8.76 0.02
CA GLN A 275 -11.14 -7.84 0.15
C GLN A 275 -11.99 -8.16 1.38
N THR A 276 -12.87 -7.23 1.73
CA THR A 276 -13.73 -7.25 2.92
C THR A 276 -14.58 -8.51 3.04
N ASN A 277 -14.99 -9.12 1.93
CA ASN A 277 -15.77 -10.35 1.86
C ASN A 277 -14.93 -11.65 1.84
N GLY A 278 -13.60 -11.54 1.97
CA GLY A 278 -12.68 -12.68 1.92
C GLY A 278 -12.18 -13.05 0.52
N ASP A 279 -12.53 -12.32 -0.52
CA ASP A 279 -12.00 -12.53 -1.86
C ASP A 279 -10.53 -12.17 -1.94
N LEU A 280 -9.72 -13.13 -2.37
CA LEU A 280 -8.27 -13.00 -2.48
C LEU A 280 -7.86 -12.71 -3.92
N TYR A 281 -7.04 -11.67 -4.09
CA TYR A 281 -6.44 -11.26 -5.36
C TYR A 281 -4.92 -11.24 -5.23
N SER A 282 -4.24 -11.34 -6.37
CA SER A 282 -2.77 -11.34 -6.37
C SER A 282 -2.14 -10.02 -5.94
N CYS A 283 -2.77 -8.88 -6.24
CA CYS A 283 -2.30 -7.54 -5.90
C CYS A 283 -3.42 -6.51 -5.99
N ASP A 284 -3.20 -5.31 -5.44
CA ASP A 284 -4.16 -4.21 -5.48
C ASP A 284 -4.54 -3.78 -6.91
N PRO A 285 -3.59 -3.67 -7.89
CA PRO A 285 -3.95 -3.38 -9.28
C PRO A 285 -4.90 -4.37 -9.95
N LEU A 286 -5.09 -5.55 -9.41
CA LEU A 286 -6.01 -6.56 -9.93
C LEU A 286 -7.27 -6.75 -9.07
N LEU A 287 -7.53 -5.86 -8.11
CA LEU A 287 -8.76 -5.88 -7.33
C LEU A 287 -9.99 -5.79 -8.24
N GLY A 288 -10.93 -6.73 -8.07
CA GLY A 288 -12.13 -6.79 -8.89
C GLY A 288 -11.94 -7.31 -10.32
N PHE A 289 -10.69 -7.58 -10.74
CA PHE A 289 -10.40 -8.10 -12.08
C PHE A 289 -10.20 -9.61 -12.07
N GLY A 290 -10.93 -10.29 -12.95
CA GLY A 290 -10.90 -11.75 -13.05
C GLY A 290 -11.66 -12.44 -11.93
N LYS A 291 -11.42 -13.75 -11.77
CA LYS A 291 -12.10 -14.57 -10.76
C LYS A 291 -11.31 -14.59 -9.46
N ALA A 292 -11.89 -14.07 -8.40
CA ALA A 292 -11.33 -14.17 -7.06
C ALA A 292 -11.41 -15.60 -6.51
N ALA A 293 -10.49 -15.92 -5.61
CA ALA A 293 -10.56 -17.11 -4.77
C ALA A 293 -10.95 -16.71 -3.35
N ASN A 294 -12.08 -17.18 -2.84
CA ASN A 294 -12.62 -16.71 -1.56
C ASN A 294 -12.02 -17.49 -0.39
N ALA A 295 -11.35 -16.79 0.52
CA ALA A 295 -10.68 -17.38 1.67
C ALA A 295 -11.65 -17.87 2.77
N VAL A 296 -12.88 -17.34 2.82
CA VAL A 296 -13.92 -17.83 3.76
C VAL A 296 -14.42 -19.19 3.32
N ALA A 297 -14.67 -19.35 2.03
CA ALA A 297 -15.24 -20.59 1.47
C ALA A 297 -14.20 -21.72 1.35
N LEU A 298 -12.95 -21.38 1.00
CA LEU A 298 -11.92 -22.37 0.64
C LEU A 298 -10.87 -22.57 1.76
N GLY A 299 -10.81 -21.69 2.74
CA GLY A 299 -9.64 -21.49 3.59
C GLY A 299 -8.53 -20.72 2.87
N PHE A 300 -7.70 -20.01 3.63
CA PHE A 300 -6.68 -19.11 3.06
C PHE A 300 -5.65 -19.84 2.17
N ARG A 301 -5.19 -21.00 2.60
CA ARG A 301 -4.17 -21.79 1.85
C ARG A 301 -4.65 -22.17 0.45
N GLU A 302 -5.87 -22.68 0.35
CA GLU A 302 -6.44 -23.13 -0.93
C GLU A 302 -6.82 -21.91 -1.80
N ALA A 303 -7.35 -20.83 -1.20
CA ALA A 303 -7.62 -19.60 -1.91
C ALA A 303 -6.32 -19.02 -2.52
N LEU A 304 -5.23 -18.98 -1.75
CA LEU A 304 -3.93 -18.51 -2.23
C LEU A 304 -3.42 -19.37 -3.40
N ARG A 305 -3.56 -20.69 -3.31
CA ARG A 305 -3.14 -21.61 -4.39
C ARG A 305 -3.90 -21.38 -5.70
N ARG A 306 -5.15 -20.94 -5.62
CA ARG A 306 -6.00 -20.62 -6.78
C ARG A 306 -5.84 -19.19 -7.29
N THR A 307 -5.24 -18.32 -6.49
CA THR A 307 -5.05 -16.91 -6.89
C THR A 307 -3.98 -16.82 -7.97
N THR A 308 -4.32 -16.14 -9.08
CA THR A 308 -3.44 -15.95 -10.24
C THR A 308 -3.29 -14.48 -10.57
N THR A 309 -2.31 -14.15 -11.41
CA THR A 309 -2.13 -12.79 -11.95
C THR A 309 -3.02 -12.50 -13.16
N ASN A 310 -3.89 -13.43 -13.54
CA ASN A 310 -4.82 -13.30 -14.68
C ASN A 310 -4.12 -12.87 -16.00
N GLY A 311 -2.89 -13.35 -16.25
CA GLY A 311 -2.12 -13.01 -17.43
C GLY A 311 -1.41 -11.64 -17.38
N CYS A 312 -1.46 -10.93 -16.25
CA CYS A 312 -0.70 -9.69 -16.07
C CYS A 312 0.81 -9.99 -16.12
N ALA A 313 1.52 -9.25 -16.98
CA ALA A 313 2.94 -9.43 -17.26
C ALA A 313 3.80 -8.29 -16.71
N ALA A 314 3.27 -7.08 -16.61
CA ALA A 314 4.00 -5.93 -16.08
C ALA A 314 3.04 -4.89 -15.48
N CYS A 315 3.55 -4.11 -14.52
CA CYS A 315 2.81 -2.97 -13.95
C CYS A 315 3.74 -1.79 -13.63
N ASN A 316 3.16 -0.58 -13.58
CA ASN A 316 3.84 0.67 -13.16
C ASN A 316 3.45 1.12 -11.74
N SER A 317 2.76 0.30 -10.97
CA SER A 317 2.46 0.63 -9.56
C SER A 317 3.74 0.73 -8.76
N LEU A 318 4.02 1.89 -8.15
CA LEU A 318 5.21 2.11 -7.32
C LEU A 318 5.32 1.08 -6.19
N VAL A 319 4.22 0.76 -5.52
CA VAL A 319 4.15 -0.25 -4.44
C VAL A 319 4.52 -1.64 -4.96
N CYS A 320 3.83 -2.09 -6.03
CA CYS A 320 4.08 -3.42 -6.58
C CYS A 320 5.49 -3.53 -7.17
N THR A 321 5.98 -2.48 -7.83
CA THR A 321 7.33 -2.42 -8.39
C THR A 321 8.39 -2.57 -7.30
N GLU A 322 8.25 -1.87 -6.18
CA GLU A 322 9.16 -2.04 -5.02
C GLU A 322 9.08 -3.47 -4.47
N TYR A 323 7.88 -4.03 -4.30
CA TYR A 323 7.71 -5.41 -3.84
C TYR A 323 8.32 -6.43 -4.80
N HIS A 324 8.15 -6.26 -6.12
CA HIS A 324 8.77 -7.14 -7.11
C HIS A 324 10.29 -7.15 -6.96
N GLN A 325 10.91 -6.01 -6.75
CA GLN A 325 12.36 -5.89 -6.59
C GLN A 325 12.84 -6.43 -5.24
N VAL A 326 12.15 -6.11 -4.13
CA VAL A 326 12.46 -6.62 -2.79
C VAL A 326 12.40 -8.14 -2.77
N PHE A 327 11.29 -8.70 -3.23
CA PHE A 327 11.08 -10.14 -3.23
C PHE A 327 11.93 -10.88 -4.29
N SER A 328 12.47 -10.16 -5.27
CA SER A 328 13.49 -10.66 -6.20
C SER A 328 14.92 -10.53 -5.65
N LEU A 329 15.10 -10.09 -4.42
CA LEU A 329 16.38 -9.93 -3.72
C LEU A 329 17.34 -8.97 -4.46
N ARG A 330 16.82 -7.90 -5.09
CA ARG A 330 17.66 -6.88 -5.71
C ARG A 330 18.42 -6.09 -4.65
N LEU A 331 19.74 -6.23 -4.61
CA LEU A 331 20.58 -5.65 -3.57
C LEU A 331 20.43 -4.14 -3.36
N PRO A 332 20.31 -3.27 -4.40
CA PRO A 332 20.12 -1.85 -4.20
C PRO A 332 18.81 -1.52 -3.45
N VAL A 333 17.76 -2.31 -3.68
CA VAL A 333 16.45 -2.13 -3.02
C VAL A 333 16.49 -2.61 -1.58
N ILE A 334 17.14 -3.75 -1.33
CA ILE A 334 17.36 -4.25 0.04
C ILE A 334 18.17 -3.25 0.85
N TRP A 335 19.24 -2.67 0.26
CA TRP A 335 20.03 -1.62 0.90
C TRP A 335 19.19 -0.37 1.22
N ASN A 336 18.33 0.06 0.29
CA ASN A 336 17.40 1.16 0.53
C ASN A 336 16.46 0.88 1.71
N LEU A 337 15.91 -0.33 1.80
CA LEU A 337 15.10 -0.74 2.94
C LEU A 337 15.87 -0.65 4.26
N LEU A 338 17.07 -1.22 4.32
CA LEU A 338 17.91 -1.20 5.53
C LEU A 338 18.27 0.23 5.93
N ARG A 339 18.59 1.10 4.98
CA ARG A 339 18.92 2.52 5.23
C ARG A 339 17.71 3.29 5.76
N ASN A 340 16.55 3.18 5.14
CA ASN A 340 15.31 3.86 5.57
C ASN A 340 14.93 3.45 7.00
N TYR A 341 15.23 2.22 7.40
CA TYR A 341 14.97 1.74 8.76
C TYR A 341 16.06 2.11 9.76
N GLY A 342 17.31 2.21 9.33
CA GLY A 342 18.42 2.67 10.20
C GLY A 342 18.21 4.11 10.67
N HIS A 343 17.57 4.97 9.89
CA HIS A 343 17.20 6.32 10.31
C HIS A 343 16.12 6.32 11.41
N ALA A 344 15.17 5.38 11.36
CA ALA A 344 14.14 5.25 12.39
C ALA A 344 14.65 4.67 13.72
N VAL A 345 15.80 3.97 13.72
CA VAL A 345 16.39 3.34 14.92
C VAL A 345 17.44 4.25 15.59
N ARG A 346 18.14 5.12 14.83
CA ARG A 346 19.22 5.98 15.37
C ARG A 346 18.73 7.22 16.14
N ARG A 347 17.43 7.46 16.20
CA ARG A 347 16.83 8.61 16.91
C ARG A 347 16.03 8.20 18.15
N ARG A 348 16.36 7.05 18.75
CA ARG A 348 15.91 6.66 20.10
C ARG A 348 16.96 6.97 21.13
#